data_dd491df527f89836c8ba4bf66f5a1c6d
#
_entry.id   dd491df527f89836c8ba4bf66f5a1c6d
#
_cell.length_a   1.000
_cell.length_b   1.000
_cell.length_c   1.000
_cell.angle_alpha   90.00
_cell.angle_beta   90.00
_cell.angle_gamma   90.00
#
_symmetry.space_group_name_H-M   'P 1'
#
loop_
_entity.id
_entity.type
_entity.pdbx_description
1 polymer ?
#
loop_
_entity_poly.entity_id
_entity_poly.type
_entity_poly.pdbx_seq_one_letter_code
_entity_poly.pdbx_strand_id
1 'polypeptide(L)'
;MTNIIEEKSEIYPNKIKECLPDCRPIYYRGNLSLLDKPSIAIVGSRKASAYGKSCARALAKCAVEHGAVVVSGLALGIDSEAHSACLENGGETIAVLANGVDVFYPKRNQAMQKRIEATGLLLSEYEDGTRAQRY
;
A
#
# COMPACT_ATOMS: atom_id res chain seq x y z
N MET A 1 11.43 11.35 4.44
CA MET A 1 12.52 11.10 3.47
C MET A 1 12.37 9.72 2.86
N THR A 2 12.58 9.61 1.57
CA THR A 2 12.46 8.34 0.85
C THR A 2 13.69 7.47 1.04
N ASN A 3 13.47 6.21 1.37
CA ASN A 3 14.51 5.20 1.48
C ASN A 3 14.51 4.32 0.24
N ILE A 4 15.65 3.73 -0.08
CA ILE A 4 15.80 2.83 -1.22
C ILE A 4 16.39 1.50 -0.76
N ILE A 5 15.87 0.40 -1.32
CA ILE A 5 16.46 -0.92 -1.15
C ILE A 5 16.92 -1.38 -2.53
N GLU A 6 18.22 -1.52 -2.71
CA GLU A 6 18.79 -2.01 -3.96
C GLU A 6 18.46 -3.50 -4.16
N GLU A 7 18.34 -3.90 -5.41
CA GLU A 7 17.96 -5.26 -5.79
C GLU A 7 18.88 -6.37 -5.26
N LYS A 8 20.17 -6.05 -5.02
CA LYS A 8 21.17 -6.99 -4.49
C LYS A 8 21.35 -6.90 -2.98
N SER A 9 20.57 -6.05 -2.31
CA SER A 9 20.66 -5.88 -0.86
C SER A 9 20.21 -7.13 -0.13
N GLU A 10 20.87 -7.46 0.98
CA GLU A 10 20.48 -8.57 1.86
C GLU A 10 19.12 -8.35 2.50
N ILE A 11 18.70 -7.08 2.67
CA ILE A 11 17.39 -6.76 3.26
C ILE A 11 16.26 -6.71 2.22
N TYR A 12 16.55 -7.05 0.95
CA TYR A 12 15.51 -7.07 -0.08
C TYR A 12 14.41 -8.07 0.30
N PRO A 13 13.12 -7.65 0.27
CA PRO A 13 12.03 -8.49 0.76
C PRO A 13 11.91 -9.81 -0.02
N ASN A 14 11.93 -10.94 0.69
CA ASN A 14 11.79 -12.25 0.07
C ASN A 14 10.47 -12.42 -0.66
N LYS A 15 9.39 -11.86 -0.11
CA LYS A 15 8.06 -11.90 -0.77
C LYS A 15 8.09 -11.35 -2.18
N ILE A 16 8.88 -10.30 -2.40
CA ILE A 16 9.01 -9.67 -3.73
C ILE A 16 9.95 -10.45 -4.61
N LYS A 17 11.07 -10.93 -4.06
CA LYS A 17 12.04 -11.77 -4.76
C LYS A 17 11.41 -13.03 -5.35
N GLU A 18 10.53 -13.66 -4.59
CA GLU A 18 9.89 -14.92 -5.00
C GLU A 18 8.86 -14.71 -6.12
N CYS A 19 8.27 -13.52 -6.20
CA CYS A 19 7.18 -13.24 -7.14
C CYS A 19 7.63 -12.62 -8.45
N LEU A 20 8.82 -11.99 -8.48
CA LEU A 20 9.28 -11.25 -9.66
C LEU A 20 10.57 -11.85 -10.21
N PRO A 21 10.61 -12.23 -11.51
CA PRO A 21 11.82 -12.72 -12.15
C PRO A 21 12.93 -11.66 -12.20
N ASP A 22 12.55 -10.37 -12.37
CA ASP A 22 13.46 -9.24 -12.41
C ASP A 22 13.19 -8.33 -11.22
N CYS A 23 13.98 -8.46 -10.17
CA CYS A 23 13.89 -7.57 -9.02
C CYS A 23 14.38 -6.16 -9.39
N ARG A 24 13.64 -5.15 -8.96
CA ARG A 24 14.00 -3.73 -9.15
C ARG A 24 14.27 -3.10 -7.79
N PRO A 25 14.99 -1.97 -7.74
CA PRO A 25 15.09 -1.22 -6.50
C PRO A 25 13.71 -0.86 -5.98
N ILE A 26 13.54 -0.86 -4.67
CA ILE A 26 12.29 -0.49 -4.02
C ILE A 26 12.49 0.79 -3.24
N TYR A 27 11.59 1.73 -3.44
CA TYR A 27 11.54 3.00 -2.71
C TYR A 27 10.43 2.90 -1.67
N TYR A 28 10.71 3.39 -0.46
CA TYR A 28 9.71 3.30 0.60
C TYR A 28 9.79 4.44 1.61
N ARG A 29 8.67 4.67 2.27
CA ARG A 29 8.54 5.52 3.45
C ARG A 29 7.67 4.80 4.46
N GLY A 30 8.09 4.81 5.71
CA GLY A 30 7.34 4.19 6.79
C GLY A 30 8.01 2.94 7.35
N ASN A 31 7.20 2.03 7.88
CA ASN A 31 7.68 0.87 8.61
C ASN A 31 7.86 -0.35 7.71
N LEU A 32 9.10 -0.59 7.29
CA LEU A 32 9.45 -1.71 6.41
C LEU A 32 9.16 -3.08 7.05
N SER A 33 9.17 -3.17 8.37
CA SER A 33 8.94 -4.44 9.08
C SER A 33 7.54 -5.02 8.84
N LEU A 34 6.60 -4.21 8.34
CA LEU A 34 5.26 -4.70 7.99
C LEU A 34 5.29 -5.77 6.91
N LEU A 35 6.32 -5.80 6.08
CA LEU A 35 6.48 -6.83 5.04
C LEU A 35 6.72 -8.23 5.61
N ASP A 36 7.15 -8.32 6.86
CA ASP A 36 7.39 -9.61 7.53
C ASP A 36 6.14 -10.18 8.19
N LYS A 37 5.07 -9.41 8.24
CA LYS A 37 3.80 -9.82 8.86
C LYS A 37 2.88 -10.49 7.84
N PRO A 38 1.95 -11.35 8.31
CA PRO A 38 0.90 -11.84 7.44
C PRO A 38 0.12 -10.68 6.85
N SER A 39 -0.19 -10.76 5.57
CA SER A 39 -0.88 -9.69 4.85
C SER A 39 -1.94 -10.22 3.91
N ILE A 40 -2.92 -9.36 3.62
CA ILE A 40 -3.97 -9.64 2.64
C ILE A 40 -4.10 -8.44 1.71
N ALA A 41 -4.13 -8.69 0.41
CA ALA A 41 -4.37 -7.64 -0.58
C ALA A 41 -5.88 -7.47 -0.79
N ILE A 42 -6.34 -6.24 -0.72
CA ILE A 42 -7.75 -5.89 -1.00
C ILE A 42 -7.72 -4.81 -2.08
N VAL A 43 -8.08 -5.20 -3.29
CA VAL A 43 -8.03 -4.33 -4.47
C VAL A 43 -9.32 -4.46 -5.27
N GLY A 44 -9.66 -3.45 -6.04
CA GLY A 44 -10.85 -3.51 -6.86
C GLY A 44 -11.10 -2.24 -7.67
N SER A 45 -12.33 -2.09 -8.12
CA SER A 45 -12.74 -1.02 -9.01
C SER A 45 -12.62 0.37 -8.38
N ARG A 46 -12.21 1.33 -9.19
CA ARG A 46 -12.22 2.75 -8.82
C ARG A 46 -13.64 3.30 -8.69
N LYS A 47 -14.58 2.71 -9.43
CA LYS A 47 -16.02 3.05 -9.40
C LYS A 47 -16.78 1.92 -8.71
N ALA A 48 -16.49 1.72 -7.43
CA ALA A 48 -17.09 0.64 -6.68
C ALA A 48 -18.55 0.93 -6.32
N SER A 49 -19.37 -0.13 -6.33
CA SER A 49 -20.74 -0.06 -5.82
C SER A 49 -20.73 0.11 -4.30
N ALA A 50 -21.87 0.51 -3.73
CA ALA A 50 -22.04 0.59 -2.28
C ALA A 50 -21.77 -0.78 -1.62
N TYR A 51 -22.23 -1.85 -2.24
CA TYR A 51 -21.98 -3.22 -1.78
C TYR A 51 -20.50 -3.56 -1.78
N GLY A 52 -19.79 -3.26 -2.87
CA GLY A 52 -18.35 -3.49 -2.99
C GLY A 52 -17.55 -2.75 -1.93
N LYS A 53 -17.87 -1.49 -1.71
CA LYS A 53 -17.25 -0.67 -0.65
C LYS A 53 -17.48 -1.27 0.73
N SER A 54 -18.70 -1.70 1.01
CA SER A 54 -19.07 -2.32 2.28
C SER A 54 -18.30 -3.63 2.50
N CYS A 55 -18.15 -4.45 1.47
CA CYS A 55 -17.35 -5.68 1.53
C CYS A 55 -15.87 -5.39 1.79
N ALA A 56 -15.30 -4.41 1.10
CA ALA A 56 -13.90 -4.03 1.30
C ALA A 56 -13.64 -3.58 2.74
N ARG A 57 -14.54 -2.78 3.29
CA ARG A 57 -14.44 -2.32 4.68
C ARG A 57 -14.55 -3.49 5.68
N ALA A 58 -15.49 -4.40 5.45
CA ALA A 58 -15.67 -5.57 6.31
C ALA A 58 -14.45 -6.49 6.28
N LEU A 59 -13.89 -6.73 5.11
CA LEU A 59 -12.68 -7.55 4.95
C LEU A 59 -11.46 -6.90 5.62
N ALA A 60 -11.28 -5.59 5.46
CA ALA A 60 -10.21 -4.87 6.11
C ALA A 60 -10.31 -4.93 7.64
N LYS A 61 -11.51 -4.73 8.18
CA LYS A 61 -11.75 -4.85 9.61
C LYS A 61 -11.43 -6.25 10.12
N CYS A 62 -11.88 -7.27 9.38
CA CYS A 62 -11.59 -8.66 9.71
C CYS A 62 -10.09 -8.95 9.72
N ALA A 63 -9.36 -8.44 8.72
CA ALA A 63 -7.92 -8.57 8.65
C ALA A 63 -7.25 -7.98 9.89
N VAL A 64 -7.64 -6.77 10.29
CA VAL A 64 -7.11 -6.10 11.49
C VAL A 64 -7.37 -6.94 12.74
N GLU A 65 -8.58 -7.46 12.89
CA GLU A 65 -8.96 -8.29 14.05
C GLU A 65 -8.14 -9.58 14.14
N HIS A 66 -7.64 -10.09 13.01
CA HIS A 66 -6.81 -11.29 12.94
C HIS A 66 -5.29 -10.98 12.85
N GLY A 67 -4.90 -9.74 13.08
CA GLY A 67 -3.49 -9.35 13.08
C GLY A 67 -2.82 -9.32 11.72
N ALA A 68 -3.58 -9.27 10.63
CA ALA A 68 -3.04 -9.19 9.29
C ALA A 68 -2.91 -7.73 8.82
N VAL A 69 -1.87 -7.46 8.03
CA VAL A 69 -1.66 -6.17 7.38
C VAL A 69 -2.50 -6.11 6.11
N VAL A 70 -3.16 -4.98 5.87
CA VAL A 70 -3.92 -4.77 4.63
C VAL A 70 -3.00 -4.14 3.59
N VAL A 71 -2.91 -4.76 2.41
CA VAL A 71 -2.14 -4.23 1.27
C VAL A 71 -3.10 -3.78 0.18
N SER A 72 -2.94 -2.56 -0.30
CA SER A 72 -3.72 -2.04 -1.40
C SER A 72 -2.93 -0.97 -2.17
N GLY A 73 -3.53 -0.37 -3.18
CA GLY A 73 -2.82 0.52 -4.10
C GLY A 73 -3.16 2.01 -3.96
N LEU A 74 -3.92 2.39 -2.95
CA LEU A 74 -4.32 3.79 -2.69
C LEU A 74 -5.16 4.42 -3.80
N ALA A 75 -5.71 3.64 -4.73
CA ALA A 75 -6.60 4.13 -5.76
C ALA A 75 -7.96 4.54 -5.18
N LEU A 76 -8.73 5.29 -5.94
CA LEU A 76 -10.12 5.60 -5.57
C LEU A 76 -10.94 4.29 -5.53
N GLY A 77 -12.04 4.29 -4.82
CA GLY A 77 -12.94 3.14 -4.75
C GLY A 77 -12.53 2.10 -3.72
N ILE A 78 -12.42 0.86 -4.13
CA ILE A 78 -12.15 -0.27 -3.23
C ILE A 78 -10.86 -0.09 -2.43
N ASP A 79 -9.78 0.32 -3.10
CA ASP A 79 -8.48 0.52 -2.45
C ASP A 79 -8.59 1.54 -1.31
N SER A 80 -9.23 2.67 -1.56
CA SER A 80 -9.44 3.73 -0.57
C SER A 80 -10.26 3.23 0.62
N GLU A 81 -11.31 2.46 0.37
CA GLU A 81 -12.15 1.91 1.43
C GLU A 81 -11.39 0.90 2.29
N ALA A 82 -10.56 0.07 1.68
CA ALA A 82 -9.75 -0.91 2.39
C ALA A 82 -8.74 -0.23 3.32
N HIS A 83 -7.98 0.75 2.80
CA HIS A 83 -7.03 1.51 3.62
C HIS A 83 -7.73 2.27 4.74
N SER A 84 -8.83 2.95 4.43
CA SER A 84 -9.58 3.76 5.39
C SER A 84 -10.11 2.91 6.54
N ALA A 85 -10.77 1.80 6.23
CA ALA A 85 -11.31 0.90 7.25
C ALA A 85 -10.20 0.29 8.11
N CYS A 86 -9.07 -0.08 7.50
CA CYS A 86 -7.91 -0.58 8.24
C CYS A 86 -7.42 0.46 9.26
N LEU A 87 -7.23 1.69 8.83
CA LEU A 87 -6.76 2.78 9.69
C LEU A 87 -7.78 3.11 10.80
N GLU A 88 -9.07 3.14 10.47
CA GLU A 88 -10.15 3.40 11.43
C GLU A 88 -10.22 2.35 12.53
N ASN A 89 -9.83 1.11 12.23
CA ASN A 89 -9.82 0.00 13.18
C ASN A 89 -8.47 -0.18 13.88
N GLY A 90 -7.57 0.79 13.76
CA GLY A 90 -6.27 0.76 14.42
C GLY A 90 -5.26 -0.21 13.80
N GLY A 91 -5.50 -0.64 12.57
CA GLY A 91 -4.64 -1.57 11.87
C GLY A 91 -3.50 -0.90 11.11
N GLU A 92 -2.64 -1.73 10.56
CA GLU A 92 -1.50 -1.31 9.76
C GLU A 92 -1.75 -1.65 8.30
N THR A 93 -1.44 -0.73 7.39
CA THR A 93 -1.68 -0.93 5.96
C THR A 93 -0.45 -0.54 5.15
N ILE A 94 -0.28 -1.25 4.03
CA ILE A 94 0.79 -1.01 3.05
C ILE A 94 0.14 -0.51 1.76
N ALA A 95 0.59 0.63 1.26
CA ALA A 95 0.16 1.13 -0.04
C ALA A 95 1.27 0.89 -1.06
N VAL A 96 0.96 0.17 -2.13
CA VAL A 96 1.87 -0.06 -3.26
C VAL A 96 1.47 0.90 -4.36
N LEU A 97 2.34 1.87 -4.63
CA LEU A 97 2.01 3.01 -5.47
C LEU A 97 2.51 2.84 -6.91
N ALA A 98 1.78 3.42 -7.85
CA ALA A 98 2.16 3.49 -9.27
C ALA A 98 2.93 4.78 -9.60
N ASN A 99 3.44 5.45 -8.59
CA ASN A 99 4.17 6.73 -8.66
C ASN A 99 5.20 6.76 -7.55
N GLY A 100 6.07 7.77 -7.56
CA GLY A 100 7.02 7.96 -6.46
C GLY A 100 6.30 8.14 -5.13
N VAL A 101 6.89 7.66 -4.05
CA VAL A 101 6.27 7.73 -2.71
C VAL A 101 6.13 9.15 -2.19
N ASP A 102 6.83 10.12 -2.79
CA ASP A 102 6.74 11.54 -2.50
C ASP A 102 5.63 12.25 -3.26
N VAL A 103 5.02 11.58 -4.24
CA VAL A 103 3.94 12.14 -5.06
C VAL A 103 2.58 11.75 -4.48
N PHE A 104 1.71 12.74 -4.28
CA PHE A 104 0.35 12.49 -3.81
C PHE A 104 -0.58 12.21 -4.99
N TYR A 105 -1.01 10.96 -5.11
CA TYR A 105 -1.93 10.54 -6.16
C TYR A 105 -2.78 9.35 -5.71
N PRO A 106 -4.11 9.39 -5.88
CA PRO A 106 -4.86 10.59 -6.28
C PRO A 106 -4.84 11.68 -5.20
N LYS A 107 -4.95 12.91 -5.59
CA LYS A 107 -4.89 14.05 -4.64
C LYS A 107 -5.95 13.97 -3.54
N ARG A 108 -7.10 13.39 -3.86
CA ARG A 108 -8.18 13.18 -2.89
C ARG A 108 -7.73 12.33 -1.70
N ASN A 109 -6.76 11.45 -1.90
CA ASN A 109 -6.23 10.55 -0.88
C ASN A 109 -4.95 11.08 -0.21
N GLN A 110 -4.60 12.35 -0.41
CA GLN A 110 -3.36 12.91 0.14
C GLN A 110 -3.26 12.77 1.66
N ALA A 111 -4.33 13.08 2.38
CA ALA A 111 -4.34 12.96 3.84
C ALA A 111 -4.16 11.51 4.28
N MET A 112 -4.80 10.57 3.58
CA MET A 112 -4.67 9.14 3.84
C MET A 112 -3.25 8.66 3.55
N GLN A 113 -2.65 9.11 2.43
CA GLN A 113 -1.28 8.75 2.09
C GLN A 113 -0.29 9.22 3.16
N LYS A 114 -0.44 10.43 3.67
CA LYS A 114 0.38 10.95 4.77
C LYS A 114 0.21 10.12 6.04
N ARG A 115 -1.01 9.70 6.33
CA ARG A 115 -1.30 8.88 7.50
C ARG A 115 -0.68 7.49 7.37
N ILE A 116 -0.73 6.89 6.19
CA ILE A 116 -0.09 5.59 5.92
C ILE A 116 1.43 5.72 6.05
N GLU A 117 2.02 6.80 5.55
CA GLU A 117 3.46 7.05 5.73
C GLU A 117 3.85 7.10 7.22
N ALA A 118 3.02 7.71 8.05
CA ALA A 118 3.30 7.87 9.48
C ALA A 118 3.10 6.59 10.30
N THR A 119 2.12 5.77 9.94
CA THR A 119 1.71 4.61 10.76
C THR A 119 1.82 3.26 10.05
N GLY A 120 2.09 3.27 8.76
CA GLY A 120 2.16 2.07 7.94
C GLY A 120 3.36 2.10 7.02
N LEU A 121 3.16 1.75 5.76
CA LEU A 121 4.24 1.67 4.78
C LEU A 121 3.76 2.09 3.38
N LEU A 122 4.54 2.96 2.73
CA LEU A 122 4.39 3.28 1.31
C LEU A 122 5.52 2.58 0.55
N LEU A 123 5.17 1.84 -0.49
CA LEU A 123 6.13 1.16 -1.37
C LEU A 123 5.96 1.60 -2.81
N SER A 124 7.06 1.67 -3.56
CA SER A 124 7.03 1.94 -4.99
C SER A 124 8.26 1.37 -5.69
N GLU A 125 8.08 0.97 -6.95
CA GLU A 125 9.20 0.65 -7.86
C GLU A 125 9.76 1.92 -8.53
N TYR A 126 9.13 3.06 -8.32
CA TYR A 126 9.45 4.30 -9.00
C TYR A 126 10.18 5.26 -8.08
N GLU A 127 11.18 5.95 -8.62
CA GLU A 127 11.92 6.96 -7.88
C GLU A 127 11.07 8.20 -7.58
N ASP A 128 11.53 9.00 -6.64
CA ASP A 128 10.87 10.25 -6.26
C ASP A 128 10.62 11.14 -7.47
N GLY A 129 9.47 11.81 -7.48
CA GLY A 129 9.06 12.70 -8.55
C GLY A 129 8.34 12.01 -9.71
N THR A 130 8.34 10.68 -9.76
CA THR A 130 7.65 9.94 -10.84
C THR A 130 6.14 10.06 -10.68
N ARG A 131 5.46 10.53 -11.73
CA ARG A 131 4.01 10.68 -11.74
C ARG A 131 3.33 9.40 -12.22
N ALA A 132 2.12 9.14 -11.68
CA ALA A 132 1.30 8.04 -12.15
C ALA A 132 0.88 8.28 -13.61
N GLN A 133 0.90 7.21 -14.39
CA GLN A 133 0.48 7.24 -15.79
C GLN A 133 -0.92 6.70 -15.92
N ARG A 134 -1.66 7.21 -16.92
CA ARG A 134 -2.97 6.67 -17.29
C ARG A 134 -2.76 5.49 -18.23
N TYR A 135 -3.51 4.44 -18.00
CA TYR A 135 -3.59 3.29 -18.87
C TYR A 135 -4.94 3.23 -19.55
#